data_61847028a0a4b39db93af17e80dc9e1c
#
_entry.id   61847028a0a4b39db93af17e80dc9e1c
#
_cell.length_a   1.000
_cell.length_b   1.000
_cell.length_c   1.000
_cell.angle_alpha   90.00
_cell.angle_beta   90.00
_cell.angle_gamma   90.00
#
_symmetry.space_group_name_H-M   'P 1'
#
loop_
_entity.id
_entity.type
_entity.pdbx_description
1 polymer ?
#
loop_
_entity_poly.entity_id
_entity_poly.type
_entity_poly.pdbx_seq_one_letter_code
_entity_poly.pdbx_strand_id
1 'polypeptide(L)'
;LGYKIKLIASADRSAEGVLVRVHPTLVAQSHPLAQAGGALNALFIEGTRIGRIFIQGPGAGSGPTAAAVAADIADVMTNAKRPVFQAPAKALKPFTPVDPSRSLSRAYLRHLVKDEPGVIAAVSETLAEAGVSIESFLQKPVENAEGVPIVLTTHSVAESVLMAAILQIEKLPAARPSSSTPASIASPPATVTISPCCAALRASERWA
;
A
#
# COMPACT_ATOMS: atom_id res chain seq x y z
N LEU A 1 -16.57 0.78 0.96
CA LEU A 1 -15.79 1.39 -0.15
C LEU A 1 -15.31 0.38 -1.21
N GLY A 2 -15.56 -0.94 -1.08
CA GLY A 2 -15.16 -1.94 -2.08
C GLY A 2 -13.65 -2.24 -2.15
N TYR A 3 -12.90 -1.95 -1.10
CA TYR A 3 -11.46 -2.18 -1.01
C TYR A 3 -11.11 -3.09 0.16
N LYS A 4 -9.93 -3.72 0.10
CA LYS A 4 -9.24 -4.36 1.23
C LYS A 4 -7.93 -3.65 1.48
N ILE A 5 -7.56 -3.46 2.75
CA ILE A 5 -6.24 -2.93 3.11
C ILE A 5 -5.24 -4.09 3.11
N LYS A 6 -4.15 -3.93 2.38
CA LYS A 6 -3.04 -4.87 2.30
C LYS A 6 -1.72 -4.14 2.49
N LEU A 7 -0.75 -4.77 3.14
CA LEU A 7 0.62 -4.30 3.11
C LEU A 7 1.23 -4.74 1.76
N ILE A 8 1.60 -3.77 0.94
CA ILE A 8 2.09 -4.00 -0.41
C ILE A 8 3.51 -3.48 -0.53
N ALA A 9 4.42 -4.34 -1.00
CA ALA A 9 5.70 -3.93 -1.53
C ALA A 9 5.54 -3.71 -3.03
N SER A 10 5.89 -2.53 -3.53
CA SER A 10 5.83 -2.19 -4.95
C SER A 10 7.14 -1.64 -5.47
N ALA A 11 7.41 -1.89 -6.74
CA ALA A 11 8.51 -1.32 -7.50
C ALA A 11 7.98 -0.84 -8.85
N ASP A 12 7.97 0.47 -9.05
CA ASP A 12 7.44 1.13 -10.24
C ASP A 12 8.59 1.75 -11.04
N ARG A 13 8.73 1.36 -12.30
CA ARG A 13 9.76 1.90 -13.18
C ARG A 13 9.20 3.01 -14.06
N SER A 14 9.86 4.15 -14.03
CA SER A 14 9.59 5.31 -14.89
C SER A 14 10.83 5.75 -15.67
N ALA A 15 10.70 6.81 -16.47
CA ALA A 15 11.83 7.45 -17.11
C ALA A 15 12.80 8.09 -16.11
N GLU A 16 12.33 8.51 -14.95
CA GLU A 16 13.13 9.16 -13.90
C GLU A 16 13.90 8.13 -13.04
N GLY A 17 13.48 6.87 -13.03
CA GLY A 17 14.11 5.84 -12.22
C GLY A 17 13.13 4.79 -11.73
N VAL A 18 13.40 4.26 -10.54
CA VAL A 18 12.56 3.24 -9.90
C VAL A 18 12.08 3.75 -8.55
N LEU A 19 10.77 3.79 -8.38
CA LEU A 19 10.13 4.03 -7.09
C LEU A 19 9.91 2.68 -6.39
N VAL A 20 10.51 2.50 -5.22
CA VAL A 20 10.32 1.32 -4.38
C VAL A 20 9.72 1.74 -3.06
N ARG A 21 8.65 1.06 -2.62
CA ARG A 21 8.04 1.33 -1.33
C ARG A 21 7.32 0.11 -0.76
N VAL A 22 7.17 0.11 0.56
CA VAL A 22 6.34 -0.85 1.30
C VAL A 22 5.41 -0.05 2.20
N HIS A 23 4.11 -0.13 1.93
CA HIS A 23 3.14 0.63 2.71
C HIS A 23 1.74 -0.03 2.69
N PRO A 24 0.86 0.32 3.65
CA PRO A 24 -0.54 -0.07 3.59
C PRO A 24 -1.20 0.50 2.33
N THR A 25 -1.91 -0.36 1.60
CA THR A 25 -2.53 0.00 0.32
C THR A 25 -3.97 -0.50 0.28
N LEU A 26 -4.89 0.34 -0.17
CA LEU A 26 -6.25 -0.08 -0.50
C LEU A 26 -6.24 -0.76 -1.87
N VAL A 27 -6.55 -2.04 -1.86
CA VAL A 27 -6.64 -2.87 -3.06
C VAL A 27 -8.11 -3.14 -3.36
N ALA A 28 -8.57 -2.81 -4.56
CA ALA A 28 -9.94 -3.07 -4.97
C ALA A 28 -10.28 -4.57 -4.81
N GLN A 29 -11.46 -4.89 -4.33
CA GLN A 29 -11.87 -6.28 -4.08
C GLN A 29 -11.85 -7.14 -5.36
N SER A 30 -12.01 -6.51 -6.54
CA SER A 30 -11.88 -7.17 -7.84
C SER A 30 -10.44 -7.49 -8.25
N HIS A 31 -9.45 -6.89 -7.59
CA HIS A 31 -8.04 -7.10 -7.92
C HIS A 31 -7.52 -8.44 -7.35
N PRO A 32 -6.74 -9.24 -8.10
CA PRO A 32 -6.25 -10.54 -7.63
C PRO A 32 -5.51 -10.50 -6.29
N LEU A 33 -4.72 -9.46 -6.04
CA LEU A 33 -3.99 -9.29 -4.77
C LEU A 33 -4.93 -9.16 -3.56
N ALA A 34 -6.16 -8.69 -3.74
CA ALA A 34 -7.12 -8.58 -2.66
C ALA A 34 -7.59 -9.96 -2.15
N GLN A 35 -7.43 -11.00 -2.96
CA GLN A 35 -7.83 -12.38 -2.62
C GLN A 35 -6.72 -13.14 -1.88
N ALA A 36 -5.47 -12.71 -1.99
CA ALA A 36 -4.37 -13.32 -1.25
C ALA A 36 -4.56 -13.08 0.26
N GLY A 37 -4.58 -14.15 1.06
CA GLY A 37 -4.78 -14.07 2.50
C GLY A 37 -4.15 -15.25 3.24
N GLY A 38 -4.14 -15.19 4.58
CA GLY A 38 -3.54 -16.23 5.41
C GLY A 38 -2.04 -16.37 5.15
N ALA A 39 -1.58 -17.60 4.90
CA ALA A 39 -0.18 -17.93 4.62
C ALA A 39 0.21 -17.75 3.13
N LEU A 40 -0.69 -17.21 2.29
CA LEU A 40 -0.44 -17.04 0.87
C LEU A 40 0.33 -15.75 0.59
N ASN A 41 1.41 -15.86 -0.16
CA ASN A 41 2.08 -14.75 -0.81
C ASN A 41 1.55 -14.60 -2.24
N ALA A 42 1.52 -13.37 -2.73
CA ALA A 42 1.11 -13.08 -4.09
C ALA A 42 2.05 -12.06 -4.73
N LEU A 43 2.32 -12.26 -6.00
CA LEU A 43 3.10 -11.37 -6.86
C LEU A 43 2.23 -10.99 -8.06
N PHE A 44 2.09 -9.69 -8.28
CA PHE A 44 1.43 -9.15 -9.47
C PHE A 44 2.46 -8.34 -10.26
N ILE A 45 2.61 -8.68 -11.52
CA ILE A 45 3.53 -8.02 -12.44
C ILE A 45 2.70 -7.45 -13.59
N GLU A 46 2.90 -6.20 -13.91
CA GLU A 46 2.31 -5.58 -15.09
C GLU A 46 3.42 -4.96 -15.95
N GLY A 47 3.43 -5.27 -17.22
CA GLY A 47 4.41 -4.76 -18.15
C GLY A 47 3.85 -4.56 -19.54
N THR A 48 4.37 -3.58 -20.27
CA THR A 48 3.87 -3.18 -21.61
C THR A 48 3.91 -4.29 -22.66
N ARG A 49 4.86 -5.21 -22.54
CA ARG A 49 5.02 -6.32 -23.50
C ARG A 49 4.49 -7.65 -23.00
N ILE A 50 4.60 -7.91 -21.68
CA ILE A 50 4.20 -9.19 -21.08
C ILE A 50 2.76 -9.16 -20.60
N GLY A 51 2.11 -7.98 -20.54
CA GLY A 51 0.78 -7.82 -19.96
C GLY A 51 0.80 -8.03 -18.44
N ARG A 52 -0.22 -8.71 -17.95
CA ARG A 52 -0.44 -8.96 -16.52
C ARG A 52 -0.13 -10.40 -16.16
N ILE A 53 0.72 -10.57 -15.15
CA ILE A 53 1.05 -11.87 -14.57
C ILE A 53 0.67 -11.83 -13.09
N PHE A 54 -0.03 -12.86 -12.64
CA PHE A 54 -0.34 -13.06 -11.24
C PHE A 54 0.16 -14.43 -10.79
N ILE A 55 0.98 -14.44 -9.73
CA ILE A 55 1.52 -15.68 -9.14
C ILE A 55 1.13 -15.68 -7.67
N GLN A 56 0.59 -16.79 -7.19
CA GLN A 56 0.21 -16.95 -5.81
C GLN A 56 0.60 -18.35 -5.32
N GLY A 57 1.07 -18.40 -4.09
CA GLY A 57 1.44 -19.67 -3.46
C GLY A 57 1.68 -19.54 -1.96
N PRO A 58 1.82 -20.64 -1.24
CA PRO A 58 2.14 -20.63 0.17
C PRO A 58 3.54 -20.02 0.39
N GLY A 59 3.62 -18.98 1.22
CA GLY A 59 4.87 -18.29 1.56
C GLY A 59 5.47 -18.76 2.89
N ALA A 60 4.70 -19.50 3.69
CA ALA A 60 5.12 -19.99 4.99
C ALA A 60 4.49 -21.36 5.29
N GLY A 61 5.10 -22.08 6.22
CA GLY A 61 4.67 -23.42 6.65
C GLY A 61 5.78 -24.45 6.49
N SER A 62 5.73 -25.53 7.27
CA SER A 62 6.77 -26.58 7.29
C SER A 62 6.93 -27.26 5.91
N GLY A 63 5.83 -27.57 5.24
CA GLY A 63 5.85 -28.20 3.92
C GLY A 63 6.53 -27.33 2.85
N PRO A 64 6.06 -26.11 2.59
CA PRO A 64 6.66 -25.21 1.60
C PRO A 64 8.15 -24.90 1.91
N THR A 65 8.50 -24.72 3.19
CA THR A 65 9.88 -24.47 3.58
C THR A 65 10.76 -25.70 3.31
N ALA A 66 10.31 -26.89 3.70
CA ALA A 66 11.03 -28.13 3.43
C ALA A 66 11.21 -28.37 1.91
N ALA A 67 10.17 -28.10 1.11
CA ALA A 67 10.25 -28.23 -0.35
C ALA A 67 11.30 -27.25 -0.95
N ALA A 68 11.34 -26.01 -0.48
CA ALA A 68 12.32 -25.03 -0.94
C ALA A 68 13.76 -25.46 -0.59
N VAL A 69 13.99 -25.89 0.65
CA VAL A 69 15.32 -26.40 1.08
C VAL A 69 15.72 -27.63 0.26
N ALA A 70 14.80 -28.58 0.04
CA ALA A 70 15.09 -29.75 -0.76
C ALA A 70 15.43 -29.42 -2.22
N ALA A 71 14.74 -28.42 -2.80
CA ALA A 71 15.04 -27.94 -4.14
C ALA A 71 16.44 -27.30 -4.23
N ASP A 72 16.82 -26.48 -3.23
CA ASP A 72 18.15 -25.86 -3.17
C ASP A 72 19.25 -26.93 -3.03
N ILE A 73 19.04 -27.97 -2.22
CA ILE A 73 19.96 -29.10 -2.09
C ILE A 73 20.11 -29.84 -3.44
N ALA A 74 18.99 -30.08 -4.13
CA ALA A 74 19.03 -30.73 -5.46
C ALA A 74 19.80 -29.87 -6.49
N ASP A 75 19.61 -28.56 -6.47
CA ASP A 75 20.35 -27.64 -7.37
C ASP A 75 21.85 -27.65 -7.08
N VAL A 76 22.25 -27.71 -5.82
CA VAL A 76 23.67 -27.84 -5.43
C VAL A 76 24.23 -29.19 -5.89
N MET A 77 23.51 -30.31 -5.67
CA MET A 77 23.94 -31.65 -6.07
C MET A 77 24.10 -31.81 -7.58
N THR A 78 23.22 -31.18 -8.33
CA THR A 78 23.24 -31.20 -9.82
C THR A 78 24.20 -30.17 -10.41
N ASN A 79 24.88 -29.36 -9.57
CA ASN A 79 25.77 -28.27 -9.97
C ASN A 79 25.08 -27.30 -10.96
N ALA A 80 23.81 -27.01 -10.69
CA ALA A 80 22.95 -26.16 -11.51
C ALA A 80 23.39 -24.68 -11.41
N LYS A 81 24.45 -24.31 -12.15
CA LYS A 81 24.95 -22.93 -12.23
C LYS A 81 24.01 -22.10 -13.11
N ARG A 82 22.93 -21.60 -12.52
CA ARG A 82 22.05 -20.64 -13.20
C ARG A 82 22.36 -19.23 -12.70
N PRO A 83 22.71 -18.27 -13.60
CA PRO A 83 22.83 -16.88 -13.19
C PRO A 83 21.49 -16.40 -12.63
N VAL A 84 21.48 -15.84 -11.44
CA VAL A 84 20.25 -15.42 -10.72
C VAL A 84 19.39 -14.49 -11.57
N PHE A 85 19.99 -13.62 -12.37
CA PHE A 85 19.30 -12.65 -13.23
C PHE A 85 19.40 -12.97 -14.72
N GLN A 86 19.75 -14.21 -15.10
CA GLN A 86 20.06 -14.61 -16.49
C GLN A 86 21.14 -13.73 -17.17
N ALA A 87 21.82 -12.92 -16.37
CA ALA A 87 22.91 -12.07 -16.79
C ALA A 87 24.03 -12.09 -15.74
N PRO A 88 25.30 -11.92 -16.13
CA PRO A 88 26.38 -11.77 -15.18
C PRO A 88 26.15 -10.56 -14.26
N ALA A 89 26.47 -10.68 -12.97
CA ALA A 89 26.33 -9.57 -12.02
C ALA A 89 26.97 -8.26 -12.48
N LYS A 90 28.09 -8.37 -13.22
CA LYS A 90 28.81 -7.22 -13.82
C LYS A 90 28.01 -6.48 -14.89
N ALA A 91 26.98 -7.11 -15.48
CA ALA A 91 26.12 -6.50 -16.48
C ALA A 91 24.91 -5.77 -15.85
N LEU A 92 24.69 -5.94 -14.55
CA LEU A 92 23.63 -5.24 -13.84
C LEU A 92 24.02 -3.77 -13.69
N LYS A 93 23.08 -2.90 -14.05
CA LYS A 93 23.25 -1.45 -13.87
C LYS A 93 22.52 -1.00 -12.62
N PRO A 94 23.09 -0.07 -11.83
CA PRO A 94 22.36 0.55 -10.74
C PRO A 94 21.14 1.30 -11.30
N PHE A 95 20.06 1.33 -10.53
CA PHE A 95 18.91 2.17 -10.85
C PHE A 95 18.96 3.46 -10.04
N THR A 96 18.36 4.52 -10.57
CA THR A 96 18.16 5.77 -9.84
C THR A 96 16.91 5.63 -8.98
N PRO A 97 17.00 5.76 -7.63
CA PRO A 97 15.83 5.78 -6.78
C PRO A 97 15.04 7.06 -6.99
N VAL A 98 13.72 6.93 -7.11
CA VAL A 98 12.79 8.06 -7.19
C VAL A 98 12.29 8.39 -5.79
N ASP A 99 12.22 9.68 -5.46
CA ASP A 99 11.68 10.15 -4.18
C ASP A 99 10.18 9.89 -4.09
N PRO A 100 9.70 9.10 -3.11
CA PRO A 100 8.28 8.82 -2.92
C PRO A 100 7.43 10.07 -2.69
N SER A 101 7.97 11.12 -2.09
CA SER A 101 7.25 12.35 -1.75
C SER A 101 6.62 13.05 -2.97
N ARG A 102 7.20 12.85 -4.15
CA ARG A 102 6.73 13.40 -5.43
C ARG A 102 5.74 12.49 -6.15
N SER A 103 5.55 11.27 -5.66
CA SER A 103 4.64 10.31 -6.28
C SER A 103 3.20 10.78 -6.18
N LEU A 104 2.51 10.74 -7.32
CA LEU A 104 1.07 11.03 -7.39
C LEU A 104 0.28 9.76 -7.07
N SER A 105 -0.56 9.80 -6.06
CA SER A 105 -1.43 8.68 -5.72
C SER A 105 -2.75 9.15 -5.12
N ARG A 106 -3.78 8.33 -5.26
CA ARG A 106 -5.01 8.48 -4.49
C ARG A 106 -4.73 8.03 -3.06
N ALA A 107 -5.35 8.69 -2.10
CA ALA A 107 -5.13 8.37 -0.70
C ALA A 107 -6.44 8.04 0.03
N TYR A 108 -6.32 7.23 1.05
CA TYR A 108 -7.35 6.96 2.04
C TYR A 108 -6.91 7.58 3.36
N LEU A 109 -7.77 8.40 3.92
CA LEU A 109 -7.58 9.02 5.21
C LEU A 109 -8.70 8.60 6.16
N ARG A 110 -8.33 8.27 7.39
CA ARG A 110 -9.27 8.02 8.48
C ARG A 110 -8.85 8.88 9.67
N HIS A 111 -9.70 9.79 10.06
CA HIS A 111 -9.52 10.62 11.26
C HIS A 111 -10.62 10.39 12.28
N LEU A 112 -10.26 10.45 13.54
CA LEU A 112 -11.23 10.50 14.62
C LEU A 112 -11.45 11.97 14.98
N VAL A 113 -12.68 12.44 14.85
CA VAL A 113 -13.02 13.84 15.12
C VAL A 113 -14.14 13.91 16.15
N LYS A 114 -14.29 15.09 16.77
CA LYS A 114 -15.45 15.36 17.61
C LYS A 114 -16.72 15.41 16.75
N ASP A 115 -17.83 14.96 17.31
CA ASP A 115 -19.14 15.06 16.65
C ASP A 115 -19.77 16.43 16.94
N GLU A 116 -19.25 17.46 16.29
CA GLU A 116 -19.68 18.84 16.47
C GLU A 116 -19.96 19.48 15.09
N PRO A 117 -20.96 20.37 14.99
CA PRO A 117 -21.20 21.13 13.77
C PRO A 117 -19.94 21.89 13.30
N GLY A 118 -19.69 21.88 12.00
CA GLY A 118 -18.56 22.62 11.40
C GLY A 118 -17.25 21.84 11.29
N VAL A 119 -17.08 20.70 11.97
CA VAL A 119 -15.84 19.92 11.95
C VAL A 119 -15.53 19.40 10.54
N ILE A 120 -16.52 18.86 9.86
CA ILE A 120 -16.37 18.38 8.48
C ILE A 120 -16.01 19.53 7.53
N ALA A 121 -16.63 20.70 7.72
CA ALA A 121 -16.35 21.89 6.93
C ALA A 121 -14.87 22.31 7.12
N ALA A 122 -14.37 22.38 8.35
CA ALA A 122 -12.98 22.73 8.64
C ALA A 122 -11.98 21.73 8.02
N VAL A 123 -12.25 20.42 8.10
CA VAL A 123 -11.42 19.39 7.46
C VAL A 123 -11.41 19.54 5.95
N SER A 124 -12.59 19.76 5.34
CA SER A 124 -12.71 19.93 3.90
C SER A 124 -12.04 21.20 3.39
N GLU A 125 -12.14 22.30 4.14
CA GLU A 125 -11.47 23.57 3.86
C GLU A 125 -9.95 23.42 3.91
N THR A 126 -9.42 22.78 4.96
CA THR A 126 -7.98 22.50 5.07
C THR A 126 -7.44 21.69 3.89
N LEU A 127 -8.19 20.68 3.45
CA LEU A 127 -7.82 19.89 2.28
C LEU A 127 -7.87 20.72 0.99
N ALA A 128 -8.91 21.54 0.83
CA ALA A 128 -9.09 22.40 -0.34
C ALA A 128 -7.97 23.46 -0.44
N GLU A 129 -7.60 24.09 0.67
CA GLU A 129 -6.49 25.07 0.75
C GLU A 129 -5.16 24.42 0.36
N ALA A 130 -4.96 23.15 0.72
CA ALA A 130 -3.78 22.39 0.32
C ALA A 130 -3.85 21.88 -1.15
N GLY A 131 -4.93 22.14 -1.87
CA GLY A 131 -5.13 21.64 -3.24
C GLY A 131 -5.47 20.14 -3.30
N VAL A 132 -5.94 19.55 -2.21
CA VAL A 132 -6.33 18.13 -2.14
C VAL A 132 -7.83 17.99 -2.42
N SER A 133 -8.18 17.36 -3.53
CA SER A 133 -9.57 17.12 -3.91
C SER A 133 -10.10 15.82 -3.30
N ILE A 134 -11.25 15.90 -2.63
CA ILE A 134 -11.93 14.75 -2.03
C ILE A 134 -12.71 14.01 -3.12
N GLU A 135 -12.54 12.69 -3.21
CA GLU A 135 -13.29 11.83 -4.13
C GLU A 135 -14.52 11.21 -3.45
N SER A 136 -14.37 10.73 -2.22
CA SER A 136 -15.48 10.20 -1.43
C SER A 136 -15.32 10.56 0.04
N PHE A 137 -16.46 10.67 0.70
CA PHE A 137 -16.53 10.94 2.13
C PHE A 137 -17.53 9.97 2.77
N LEU A 138 -17.16 9.41 3.92
CA LEU A 138 -18.01 8.51 4.68
C LEU A 138 -17.85 8.80 6.18
N GLN A 139 -18.96 9.06 6.84
CA GLN A 139 -19.05 9.13 8.29
C GLN A 139 -19.99 8.02 8.78
N LYS A 140 -19.49 7.18 9.66
CA LYS A 140 -20.32 6.15 10.33
C LYS A 140 -20.34 6.44 11.83
N PRO A 141 -21.50 6.59 12.42
CA PRO A 141 -21.60 6.68 13.87
C PRO A 141 -21.08 5.37 14.50
N VAL A 142 -20.32 5.52 15.57
CA VAL A 142 -19.84 4.40 16.38
C VAL A 142 -20.41 4.60 17.78
N GLU A 143 -21.20 3.64 18.23
CA GLU A 143 -21.75 3.66 19.58
C GLU A 143 -20.62 3.64 20.62
N ASN A 144 -20.71 4.51 21.63
CA ASN A 144 -19.76 4.61 22.75
C ASN A 144 -18.30 5.01 22.39
N ALA A 145 -18.09 5.63 21.24
CA ALA A 145 -16.76 6.15 20.89
C ALA A 145 -16.59 7.60 21.39
N GLU A 146 -15.40 7.93 21.86
CA GLU A 146 -15.05 9.31 22.26
C GLU A 146 -14.97 10.30 21.08
N GLY A 147 -15.42 9.93 19.89
CA GLY A 147 -15.49 10.71 18.67
C GLY A 147 -16.01 9.89 17.51
N VAL A 148 -16.25 10.55 16.38
CA VAL A 148 -16.79 9.92 15.17
C VAL A 148 -15.67 9.74 14.16
N PRO A 149 -15.47 8.52 13.63
CA PRO A 149 -14.51 8.32 12.55
C PRO A 149 -15.06 8.90 11.25
N ILE A 150 -14.29 9.79 10.65
CA ILE A 150 -14.48 10.20 9.27
C ILE A 150 -13.50 9.45 8.38
N VAL A 151 -13.99 8.96 7.26
CA VAL A 151 -13.21 8.28 6.24
C VAL A 151 -13.38 9.04 4.94
N LEU A 152 -12.28 9.37 4.32
CA LEU A 152 -12.30 10.03 3.01
C LEU A 152 -11.26 9.43 2.07
N THR A 153 -11.56 9.48 0.77
CA THR A 153 -10.61 9.18 -0.30
C THR A 153 -10.37 10.43 -1.11
N THR A 154 -9.16 10.57 -1.62
CA THR A 154 -8.76 11.72 -2.42
C THR A 154 -8.60 11.33 -3.88
N HIS A 155 -8.74 12.30 -4.79
CA HIS A 155 -8.17 12.19 -6.12
C HIS A 155 -6.64 12.13 -6.03
N SER A 156 -5.99 11.88 -7.18
CA SER A 156 -4.53 11.76 -7.26
C SER A 156 -3.84 13.06 -6.82
N VAL A 157 -2.96 12.98 -5.85
CA VAL A 157 -2.23 14.09 -5.24
C VAL A 157 -0.81 13.66 -4.89
N ALA A 158 0.14 14.60 -4.87
CA ALA A 158 1.50 14.32 -4.44
C ALA A 158 1.54 13.99 -2.93
N GLU A 159 2.30 12.98 -2.56
CA GLU A 159 2.38 12.53 -1.16
C GLU A 159 2.84 13.65 -0.21
N SER A 160 3.78 14.50 -0.64
CA SER A 160 4.23 15.66 0.14
C SER A 160 3.11 16.66 0.43
N VAL A 161 2.24 16.92 -0.55
CA VAL A 161 1.09 17.82 -0.39
C VAL A 161 0.08 17.22 0.58
N LEU A 162 -0.20 15.93 0.42
CA LEU A 162 -1.12 15.21 1.30
C LEU A 162 -0.62 15.21 2.75
N MET A 163 0.66 14.91 2.97
CA MET A 163 1.26 14.90 4.31
C MET A 163 1.20 16.28 4.97
N ALA A 164 1.46 17.34 4.21
CA ALA A 164 1.31 18.71 4.72
C ALA A 164 -0.14 19.01 5.15
N ALA A 165 -1.12 18.60 4.35
CA ALA A 165 -2.54 18.77 4.68
C ALA A 165 -2.94 17.98 5.95
N ILE A 166 -2.47 16.74 6.10
CA ILE A 166 -2.73 15.92 7.30
C ILE A 166 -2.21 16.62 8.55
N LEU A 167 -0.97 17.14 8.51
CA LEU A 167 -0.38 17.89 9.63
C LEU A 167 -1.18 19.14 10.00
N GLN A 168 -1.86 19.77 9.05
CA GLN A 168 -2.76 20.90 9.35
C GLN A 168 -4.08 20.42 9.97
N ILE A 169 -4.65 19.33 9.46
CA ILE A 169 -5.86 18.73 10.03
C ILE A 169 -5.63 18.34 11.50
N GLU A 170 -4.48 17.75 11.83
CA GLU A 170 -4.14 17.36 13.21
C GLU A 170 -4.05 18.53 14.19
N LYS A 171 -3.84 19.76 13.69
CA LYS A 171 -3.84 20.98 14.51
C LYS A 171 -5.24 21.54 14.78
N LEU A 172 -6.26 21.05 14.08
CA LEU A 172 -7.63 21.51 14.30
C LEU A 172 -8.10 21.15 15.71
N PRO A 173 -8.77 22.06 16.44
CA PRO A 173 -9.24 21.81 17.82
C PRO A 173 -10.21 20.61 17.94
N ALA A 174 -10.86 20.27 16.85
CA ALA A 174 -11.79 19.16 16.73
C ALA A 174 -11.14 17.85 16.29
N ALA A 175 -9.92 17.86 15.81
CA ALA A 175 -9.17 16.67 15.48
C ALA A 175 -8.62 16.03 16.77
N ARG A 176 -8.84 14.74 16.95
CA ARG A 176 -8.15 13.99 17.99
C ARG A 176 -6.85 13.43 17.41
N PRO A 177 -5.74 13.41 18.17
CA PRO A 177 -4.53 12.77 17.71
C PRO A 177 -4.83 11.31 17.42
N SER A 178 -4.95 10.96 16.16
CA SER A 178 -5.13 9.60 15.70
C SER A 178 -3.85 9.15 15.05
N SER A 179 -3.50 7.89 15.20
CA SER A 179 -2.45 7.24 14.41
C SER A 179 -2.90 7.08 12.95
N SER A 180 -3.17 8.21 12.28
CA SER A 180 -3.59 8.22 10.90
C SER A 180 -2.37 8.01 9.99
N THR A 181 -2.01 6.76 9.76
CA THR A 181 -1.11 6.44 8.66
C THR A 181 -1.92 6.49 7.37
N PRO A 182 -1.63 7.40 6.44
CA PRO A 182 -2.32 7.41 5.16
C PRO A 182 -2.03 6.10 4.41
N ALA A 183 -3.08 5.47 3.91
CA ALA A 183 -2.94 4.35 3.01
C ALA A 183 -3.13 4.84 1.58
N SER A 184 -2.21 4.52 0.68
CA SER A 184 -2.41 4.84 -0.73
C SER A 184 -3.44 3.90 -1.34
N ILE A 185 -4.17 4.39 -2.34
CA ILE A 185 -5.07 3.57 -3.14
C ILE A 185 -4.27 3.11 -4.37
N ALA A 186 -4.15 1.80 -4.55
CA ALA A 186 -3.47 1.26 -5.71
C ALA A 186 -4.18 1.73 -6.99
N SER A 187 -3.49 2.52 -7.79
CA SER A 187 -3.87 2.82 -9.17
C SER A 187 -2.97 1.99 -10.08
N PRO A 188 -3.49 1.39 -11.15
CA PRO A 188 -2.66 0.61 -12.04
C PRO A 188 -1.77 1.51 -12.89
N PRO A 189 -0.46 1.52 -12.70
CA PRO A 189 0.47 1.53 -13.81
C PRO A 189 1.44 0.33 -13.70
N ALA A 190 2.31 0.19 -14.68
CA ALA A 190 3.28 -0.90 -14.82
C ALA A 190 4.07 -1.15 -13.51
N THR A 191 3.56 -2.03 -12.66
CA THR A 191 4.04 -2.21 -11.29
C THR A 191 4.37 -3.67 -11.03
N VAL A 192 5.54 -3.93 -10.46
CA VAL A 192 5.83 -5.20 -9.81
C VAL A 192 5.38 -5.08 -8.36
N THR A 193 4.32 -5.78 -8.00
CA THR A 193 3.75 -5.71 -6.65
C THR A 193 3.90 -7.05 -5.96
N ILE A 194 4.56 -7.05 -4.81
CA ILE A 194 4.76 -8.22 -3.95
C ILE A 194 3.95 -7.99 -2.69
N SER A 195 3.04 -8.93 -2.37
CA SER A 195 2.35 -8.94 -1.07
C SER A 195 3.07 -9.92 -0.15
N PRO A 196 3.87 -9.46 0.83
CA PRO A 196 4.36 -10.35 1.87
C PRO A 196 3.20 -10.82 2.74
N CYS A 197 3.29 -12.06 3.23
CA CYS A 197 2.31 -12.64 4.13
C CYS A 197 2.09 -11.76 5.37
N CYS A 198 0.83 -11.46 5.70
CA CYS A 198 0.40 -10.59 6.79
C CYS A 198 0.64 -11.19 8.20
N ALA A 199 1.84 -11.67 8.50
CA ALA A 199 2.19 -12.10 9.86
C ALA A 199 2.31 -10.92 10.86
N ALA A 200 2.44 -9.69 10.39
CA ALA A 200 2.71 -8.52 11.23
C ALA A 200 1.46 -7.70 11.64
N LEU A 201 0.28 -7.96 11.07
CA LEU A 201 -0.93 -7.18 11.36
C LEU A 201 -1.77 -7.70 12.56
N ARG A 202 -1.24 -8.63 13.37
CA ARG A 202 -1.87 -9.01 14.65
C ARG A 202 -1.74 -7.95 15.75
N ALA A 203 -1.05 -6.85 15.51
CA ALA A 203 -0.79 -5.85 16.55
C ALA A 203 -1.88 -4.79 16.70
N SER A 204 -2.95 -4.82 15.93
CA SER A 204 -4.06 -3.90 16.14
C SER A 204 -5.40 -4.50 15.75
N GLU A 205 -6.02 -5.22 16.70
CA GLU A 205 -7.47 -5.50 16.69
C GLU A 205 -8.34 -4.23 16.80
N ARG A 206 -7.80 -3.07 16.42
CA ARG A 206 -8.50 -1.78 16.43
C ARG A 206 -8.92 -1.30 15.05
N TRP A 207 -8.98 -2.18 14.06
CA TRP A 207 -9.39 -1.84 12.70
C TRP A 207 -10.71 -2.51 12.27
N ALA A 208 -11.53 -2.93 13.26
CA ALA A 208 -12.90 -3.36 13.03
C ALA A 208 -13.87 -2.18 13.01
#